data_7f3eaa8fc7ff0edd3c667dc4a442a4b1
#
_entry.id   7f3eaa8fc7ff0edd3c667dc4a442a4b1
#
_cell.length_a   1.000
_cell.length_b   1.000
_cell.length_c   1.000
_cell.angle_alpha   90.00
_cell.angle_beta   90.00
_cell.angle_gamma   90.00
#
_symmetry.space_group_name_H-M   'P 1'
#
loop_
_entity.id
_entity.type
_entity.pdbx_description
1 polymer ?
#
loop_
_entity_poly.entity_id
_entity_poly.type
_entity_poly.pdbx_seq_one_letter_code
_entity_poly.pdbx_strand_id
1 'polypeptide(L)'
;MNPLYRRIYRVVKRIPAGRVATYGVVARLAGRPGAARTVGWALSALPAESDVPWWRVVNAAGCISLADHRHGAVLQRALILRERVTFTPGGGVNLSAFGWPGGAYDGAAAAHTRAASSRKRRKLNGLRR
;
A
#
# COMPACT_ATOMS: atom_id res chain seq x y z
N MET A 1 -17.00 3.89 -16.01
CA MET A 1 -15.78 3.54 -15.27
C MET A 1 -15.80 2.08 -14.89
N ASN A 2 -14.65 1.43 -14.97
CA ASN A 2 -14.48 0.04 -14.57
C ASN A 2 -14.87 -0.14 -13.09
N PRO A 3 -15.78 -1.07 -12.75
CA PRO A 3 -16.19 -1.26 -11.36
C PRO A 3 -15.04 -1.63 -10.42
N LEU A 4 -14.06 -2.38 -10.91
CA LEU A 4 -12.90 -2.73 -10.09
C LEU A 4 -12.06 -1.48 -9.78
N TYR A 5 -11.87 -0.62 -10.78
CA TYR A 5 -11.15 0.64 -10.55
C TYR A 5 -11.85 1.47 -9.47
N ARG A 6 -13.16 1.54 -9.51
CA ARG A 6 -13.93 2.28 -8.51
C ARG A 6 -13.71 1.73 -7.12
N ARG A 7 -13.71 0.39 -6.97
CA ARG A 7 -13.44 -0.24 -5.68
C ARG A 7 -12.01 0.03 -5.22
N ILE A 8 -11.04 0.01 -6.15
CA ILE A 8 -9.65 0.30 -5.84
C ILE A 8 -9.53 1.72 -5.30
N TYR A 9 -10.11 2.69 -5.98
CA TYR A 9 -10.04 4.08 -5.53
C TYR A 9 -10.67 4.26 -4.15
N ARG A 10 -11.77 3.57 -3.90
CA ARG A 10 -12.45 3.64 -2.61
C ARG A 10 -11.57 3.09 -1.49
N VAL A 11 -10.87 2.00 -1.75
CA VAL A 11 -9.93 1.43 -0.77
C VAL A 11 -8.78 2.40 -0.51
N VAL A 12 -8.18 2.93 -1.56
CA VAL A 12 -7.01 3.81 -1.42
C VAL A 12 -7.37 5.07 -0.65
N LYS A 13 -8.57 5.60 -0.84
CA LYS A 13 -9.04 6.77 -0.10
C LYS A 13 -9.13 6.52 1.40
N ARG A 14 -9.20 5.28 1.83
CA ARG A 14 -9.26 4.93 3.25
C ARG A 14 -7.89 4.91 3.91
N ILE A 15 -6.81 4.86 3.14
CA ILE A 15 -5.46 4.86 3.71
C ILE A 15 -5.19 6.25 4.31
N PRO A 16 -4.97 6.35 5.62
CA PRO A 16 -4.77 7.67 6.22
C PRO A 16 -3.39 8.24 5.92
N ALA A 17 -3.26 9.55 6.04
CA ALA A 17 -1.97 10.21 5.95
C ALA A 17 -1.02 9.63 7.00
N GLY A 18 0.23 9.40 6.61
CA GLY A 18 1.21 8.81 7.52
C GLY A 18 1.27 7.29 7.44
N ARG A 19 0.46 6.68 6.57
CA ARG A 19 0.47 5.23 6.38
C ARG A 19 0.59 4.89 4.90
N VAL A 20 1.09 3.69 4.63
CA VAL A 20 1.16 3.17 3.26
C VAL A 20 0.56 1.77 3.21
N ALA A 21 0.12 1.37 2.03
CA ALA A 21 -0.37 0.02 1.79
C ALA A 21 0.31 -0.52 0.53
N THR A 22 0.37 -1.84 0.41
CA THR A 22 0.93 -2.44 -0.79
C THR A 22 -0.15 -2.61 -1.86
N TYR A 23 0.30 -2.74 -3.10
CA TYR A 23 -0.63 -3.02 -4.21
C TYR A 23 -1.45 -4.28 -3.94
N GLY A 24 -0.83 -5.31 -3.36
CA GLY A 24 -1.52 -6.55 -3.07
C GLY A 24 -2.61 -6.39 -2.01
N VAL A 25 -2.34 -5.59 -0.99
CA VAL A 25 -3.33 -5.30 0.05
C VAL A 25 -4.52 -4.56 -0.54
N VAL A 26 -4.27 -3.56 -1.35
CA VAL A 26 -5.34 -2.79 -2.00
C VAL A 26 -6.18 -3.72 -2.89
N ALA A 27 -5.53 -4.59 -3.66
CA ALA A 27 -6.24 -5.54 -4.52
C ALA A 27 -7.15 -6.45 -3.71
N ARG A 28 -6.64 -6.98 -2.61
CA ARG A 28 -7.41 -7.88 -1.76
C ARG A 28 -8.63 -7.17 -1.16
N LEU A 29 -8.42 -5.97 -0.63
CA LEU A 29 -9.52 -5.21 -0.03
C LEU A 29 -10.53 -4.74 -1.06
N ALA A 30 -10.11 -4.59 -2.31
CA ALA A 30 -11.03 -4.27 -3.41
C ALA A 30 -11.79 -5.49 -3.92
N GLY A 31 -11.56 -6.65 -3.31
CA GLY A 31 -12.27 -7.87 -3.67
C GLY A 31 -11.65 -8.69 -4.79
N ARG A 32 -10.43 -8.37 -5.18
CA ARG A 32 -9.74 -9.10 -6.24
C ARG A 32 -8.31 -9.43 -5.84
N PRO A 33 -8.12 -10.41 -4.92
CA PRO A 33 -6.77 -10.83 -4.55
C PRO A 33 -5.99 -11.23 -5.80
N GLY A 34 -4.72 -10.86 -5.82
CA GLY A 34 -3.87 -11.15 -6.97
C GLY A 34 -3.90 -10.11 -8.07
N ALA A 35 -4.74 -9.09 -7.97
CA ALA A 35 -4.85 -8.06 -8.99
C ALA A 35 -3.96 -6.84 -8.73
N ALA A 36 -2.78 -7.04 -8.15
CA ALA A 36 -1.89 -5.93 -7.82
C ALA A 36 -1.52 -5.09 -9.05
N ARG A 37 -1.30 -5.74 -10.19
CA ARG A 37 -0.99 -5.02 -11.42
C ARG A 37 -2.13 -4.10 -11.84
N THR A 38 -3.36 -4.57 -11.71
CA THR A 38 -4.53 -3.76 -12.03
C THR A 38 -4.63 -2.55 -11.11
N VAL A 39 -4.24 -2.70 -9.84
CA VAL A 39 -4.17 -1.55 -8.93
C VAL A 39 -3.22 -0.50 -9.50
N GLY A 40 -2.03 -0.92 -9.95
CA GLY A 40 -1.08 0.00 -10.57
C GLY A 40 -1.68 0.72 -11.77
N TRP A 41 -2.37 -0.01 -12.64
CA TRP A 41 -3.02 0.61 -13.80
C TRP A 41 -4.10 1.60 -13.39
N ALA A 42 -4.90 1.25 -12.39
CA ALA A 42 -5.97 2.13 -11.91
C ALA A 42 -5.40 3.43 -11.36
N LEU A 43 -4.32 3.34 -10.57
CA LEU A 43 -3.72 4.54 -9.99
C LEU A 43 -3.05 5.39 -11.07
N SER A 44 -2.43 4.77 -12.07
CA SER A 44 -1.83 5.51 -13.18
C SER A 44 -2.87 6.24 -14.02
N ALA A 45 -4.11 5.76 -14.03
CA ALA A 45 -5.17 6.38 -14.80
C ALA A 45 -5.77 7.62 -14.13
N LEU A 46 -5.43 7.90 -12.88
CA LEU A 46 -5.98 9.05 -12.16
C LEU A 46 -5.48 10.36 -12.76
N PRO A 47 -6.36 11.36 -12.88
CA PRO A 47 -5.91 12.68 -13.28
C PRO A 47 -5.10 13.34 -12.17
N ALA A 48 -4.30 14.35 -12.55
CA ALA A 48 -3.40 15.01 -11.61
C ALA A 48 -4.13 15.68 -10.45
N GLU A 49 -5.35 16.13 -10.69
CA GLU A 49 -6.16 16.83 -9.67
C GLU A 49 -7.02 15.89 -8.83
N SER A 50 -6.82 14.58 -8.96
CA SER A 50 -7.61 13.61 -8.20
C SER A 50 -7.36 13.72 -6.70
N ASP A 51 -8.40 13.48 -5.90
CA ASP A 51 -8.31 13.44 -4.45
C ASP A 51 -7.90 12.07 -3.90
N VAL A 52 -7.68 11.10 -4.76
CA VAL A 52 -7.23 9.77 -4.34
C VAL A 52 -5.75 9.82 -3.98
N PRO A 53 -5.37 9.43 -2.74
CA PRO A 53 -3.98 9.51 -2.32
C PRO A 53 -3.16 8.36 -2.87
N TRP A 54 -2.95 8.34 -4.17
CA TRP A 54 -2.25 7.26 -4.89
C TRP A 54 -0.83 7.02 -4.37
N TRP A 55 -0.18 8.06 -3.84
CA TRP A 55 1.21 7.96 -3.37
C TRP A 55 1.36 7.07 -2.15
N ARG A 56 0.27 6.74 -1.47
CA ARG A 56 0.28 5.89 -0.29
C ARG A 56 0.31 4.40 -0.63
N VAL A 57 0.47 4.06 -1.91
CA VAL A 57 0.53 2.67 -2.35
C VAL A 57 1.93 2.36 -2.87
N VAL A 58 2.53 1.31 -2.31
CA VAL A 58 3.90 0.91 -2.60
C VAL A 58 3.92 -0.58 -2.93
N ASN A 59 5.08 -1.08 -3.39
CA ASN A 59 5.19 -2.51 -3.69
C ASN A 59 5.39 -3.33 -2.41
N ALA A 60 5.46 -4.64 -2.56
CA ALA A 60 5.54 -5.56 -1.41
C ALA A 60 6.77 -5.34 -0.54
N ALA A 61 7.83 -4.77 -1.10
CA ALA A 61 9.04 -4.46 -0.35
C ALA A 61 8.98 -3.08 0.31
N GLY A 62 7.88 -2.36 0.17
CA GLY A 62 7.76 -1.00 0.69
C GLY A 62 8.35 0.06 -0.22
N CYS A 63 8.76 -0.32 -1.42
CA CYS A 63 9.43 0.60 -2.34
C CYS A 63 8.45 1.21 -3.32
N ILE A 64 8.83 2.38 -3.84
CA ILE A 64 8.12 3.01 -4.93
C ILE A 64 8.32 2.15 -6.18
N SER A 65 7.22 1.79 -6.84
CA SER A 65 7.29 1.01 -8.06
C SER A 65 7.55 1.94 -9.24
N LEU A 66 8.65 1.71 -9.94
CA LEU A 66 8.99 2.54 -11.09
C LEU A 66 8.22 2.16 -12.34
N ALA A 67 7.69 0.93 -12.38
CA ALA A 67 7.06 0.41 -13.60
C ALA A 67 5.71 1.07 -13.90
N ASP A 68 5.03 1.57 -12.88
CA ASP A 68 3.66 2.07 -13.02
C ASP A 68 3.56 3.58 -12.86
N HIS A 69 4.66 4.31 -13.14
CA HIS A 69 4.68 5.71 -12.76
C HIS A 69 4.35 6.68 -13.85
N ARG A 70 3.08 6.86 -14.06
CA ARG A 70 2.61 8.01 -14.80
C ARG A 70 2.82 9.31 -14.03
N HIS A 71 2.69 9.24 -12.70
CA HIS A 71 2.77 10.46 -11.85
C HIS A 71 4.19 10.81 -11.44
N GLY A 72 5.12 9.87 -11.54
CA GLY A 72 6.52 10.10 -11.25
C GLY A 72 6.95 9.67 -9.86
N ALA A 73 8.07 8.94 -9.81
CA ALA A 73 8.60 8.42 -8.56
C ALA A 73 9.10 9.53 -7.64
N VAL A 74 9.65 10.60 -8.20
CA VAL A 74 10.15 11.72 -7.41
C VAL A 74 9.01 12.40 -6.67
N LEU A 75 7.89 12.63 -7.35
CA LEU A 75 6.73 13.24 -6.72
C LEU A 75 6.16 12.32 -5.64
N GLN A 76 6.06 11.02 -5.92
CA GLN A 76 5.54 10.09 -4.93
C GLN A 76 6.38 10.11 -3.66
N ARG A 77 7.71 10.06 -3.82
CA ARG A 77 8.62 10.09 -2.67
C ARG A 77 8.43 11.36 -1.85
N ALA A 78 8.33 12.50 -2.52
CA ALA A 78 8.14 13.78 -1.84
C ALA A 78 6.83 13.81 -1.05
N LEU A 79 5.75 13.28 -1.62
CA LEU A 79 4.46 13.25 -0.95
C LEU A 79 4.46 12.33 0.27
N ILE A 80 5.13 11.18 0.17
CA ILE A 80 5.28 10.26 1.30
C ILE A 80 6.06 10.94 2.43
N LEU A 81 7.19 11.57 2.11
CA LEU A 81 8.01 12.25 3.11
C LEU A 81 7.24 13.39 3.78
N ARG A 82 6.41 14.08 3.02
CA ARG A 82 5.59 15.17 3.55
C ARG A 82 4.61 14.69 4.61
N GLU A 83 4.22 13.43 4.56
CA GLU A 83 3.34 12.83 5.55
C GLU A 83 4.09 12.21 6.72
N ARG A 84 5.38 12.49 6.82
CA ARG A 84 6.26 12.04 7.90
C ARG A 84 6.53 10.55 7.90
N VAL A 85 6.37 9.92 6.76
CA VAL A 85 6.79 8.55 6.54
C VAL A 85 8.23 8.58 6.03
N THR A 86 9.11 7.79 6.63
CA THR A 86 10.52 7.83 6.30
C THR A 86 10.92 6.58 5.52
N PHE A 87 11.99 6.70 4.74
CA PHE A 87 12.55 5.60 3.99
C PHE A 87 13.76 5.04 4.73
N THR A 88 13.92 3.73 4.68
CA THR A 88 15.10 3.06 5.25
C THR A 88 16.32 3.33 4.37
N PRO A 89 17.53 3.05 4.88
CA PRO A 89 18.74 3.16 4.04
C PRO A 89 18.65 2.33 2.76
N GLY A 90 17.89 1.24 2.79
CA GLY A 90 17.68 0.41 1.60
C GLY A 90 16.70 1.01 0.58
N GLY A 91 16.06 2.13 0.91
CA GLY A 91 15.19 2.85 -0.03
C GLY A 91 13.72 2.53 0.05
N GLY A 92 13.31 1.64 0.95
CA GLY A 92 11.90 1.31 1.11
C GLY A 92 11.32 1.88 2.39
N VAL A 93 10.00 1.88 2.48
CA VAL A 93 9.28 2.23 3.70
C VAL A 93 9.25 1.00 4.60
N ASN A 94 9.48 1.20 5.91
CA ASN A 94 9.34 0.12 6.87
C ASN A 94 7.85 -0.17 7.07
N LEU A 95 7.38 -1.27 6.49
CA LEU A 95 5.96 -1.61 6.53
C LEU A 95 5.49 -1.99 7.92
N SER A 96 6.39 -2.48 8.80
CA SER A 96 6.03 -2.74 10.19
C SER A 96 5.67 -1.46 10.93
N ALA A 97 6.34 -0.37 10.61
CA ALA A 97 6.14 0.91 11.28
C ALA A 97 5.03 1.73 10.64
N PHE A 98 4.95 1.73 9.31
CA PHE A 98 4.08 2.64 8.57
C PHE A 98 3.00 1.95 7.76
N GLY A 99 2.96 0.62 7.76
CA GLY A 99 1.92 -0.09 7.03
C GLY A 99 0.54 0.21 7.59
N TRP A 100 -0.41 0.39 6.70
CA TRP A 100 -1.80 0.65 7.09
C TRP A 100 -2.41 -0.62 7.68
N PRO A 101 -2.84 -0.62 8.94
CA PRO A 101 -3.42 -1.83 9.55
C PRO A 101 -4.84 -2.14 9.11
N GLY A 102 -5.48 -1.21 8.42
CA GLY A 102 -6.92 -1.18 8.14
C GLY A 102 -7.58 -2.40 7.53
N GLY A 103 -6.92 -3.43 7.29
CA GLY A 103 -7.52 -4.67 6.80
C GLY A 103 -6.48 -5.61 6.37
N ALA A 104 -5.31 -5.16 6.40
CA ALA A 104 -4.26 -5.85 5.75
C ALA A 104 -3.68 -6.95 6.55
N TYR A 105 -3.57 -6.69 7.76
CA TYR A 105 -2.64 -7.44 8.56
C TYR A 105 -3.36 -8.14 9.67
N ASP A 106 -4.60 -8.33 9.46
CA ASP A 106 -5.38 -9.14 10.36
C ASP A 106 -5.01 -10.60 10.24
N GLY A 107 -4.44 -10.53 10.07
CA GLY A 107 -4.07 -11.46 9.83
C GLY A 107 -3.60 -12.16 9.62
N ALA A 108 -3.31 -11.89 9.79
CA ALA A 108 -2.78 -12.55 9.65
C ALA A 108 -2.30 -12.92 9.41
N ALA A 109 -2.21 -12.79 9.46
CA ALA A 109 -1.65 -13.22 9.01
C ALA A 109 -1.02 -13.25 8.70
N ALA A 110 -1.00 -13.14 8.89
CA ALA A 110 -0.32 -13.34 8.42
C ALA A 110 0.53 -13.22 8.16
N ALA A 111 0.54 -13.18 8.53
CA ALA A 111 1.31 -13.33 8.15
C ALA A 111 1.99 -12.97 7.94
N HIS A 112 1.98 -12.68 8.09
CA HIS A 112 2.62 -12.68 7.47
C HIS A 112 2.97 -12.27 7.46
N THR A 113 2.69 -12.05 8.16
CA THR A 113 3.05 -12.09 7.80
C THR A 113 3.44 -11.82 7.91
N ARG A 114 3.39 -11.81 8.34
CA ARG A 114 3.80 -11.97 8.08
C ARG A 114 4.01 -11.60 8.46
N ALA A 115 3.71 -11.45 9.40
CA ALA A 115 3.84 -11.53 9.31
C ALA A 115 4.03 -11.25 9.69
N ALA A 116 3.93 -11.09 10.38
CA ALA A 116 3.94 -11.27 10.25
C ALA A 116 4.12 -11.25 10.71
N SER A 117 3.99 -11.30 11.20
CA SER A 117 3.98 -11.72 11.13
C SER A 117 4.09 -11.70 11.71
N SER A 118 3.96 -11.70 12.50
CA SER A 118 3.94 -12.18 12.51
C SER A 118 3.99 -12.09 13.15
N ARG A 119 3.69 -12.10 13.57
CA ARG A 119 3.62 -12.42 13.60
C ARG A 119 3.71 -12.39 14.12
N LYS A 120 3.33 -12.38 14.67
CA LYS A 120 3.38 -12.69 14.61
C LYS A 120 3.38 -12.66 15.00
N ARG A 121 2.97 -12.72 15.44
CA ARG A 121 2.82 -13.06 15.27
C ARG A 121 2.87 -12.96 15.70
N ARG A 122 2.41 -13.04 16.18
CA ARG A 122 2.38 -13.27 16.04
C ARG A 122 2.53 -12.98 16.25
N LYS A 123 2.08 -12.98 16.66
CA LYS A 123 2.15 -13.01 16.35
C LYS A 123 2.39 -12.58 16.26
N LEU A 124 2.03 -12.80 16.90
CA LEU A 124 2.21 -12.79 16.28
C LEU A 124 2.30 -12.32 16.39
N ASN A 125 2.12 -12.33 16.72
CA ASN A 125 2.24 -12.35 16.08
C ASN A 125 2.29 -11.82 15.89
N GLY A 126 1.97 -11.78 17.33
CA GLY A 126 2.14 -11.91 16.55
C GLY A 126 2.33 -11.37 16.24
N LEU A 127 2.07 -11.43 16.00
CA LEU A 127 2.19 -11.45 15.23
C LEU A 127 2.37 -11.10 14.93
N ARG A 128 2.03 -11.17 15.20
CA ARG A 128 2.05 -11.38 14.35
C ARG A 128 2.35 -11.02 13.80
N ARG A 129 2.24 -11.09 14.33
CA ARG A 129 2.41 -11.30 13.36
C ARG A 129 2.77 -11.04 12.91
#